data_ebc71770eb86eda12ac99b75c8804d2b
#
_entry.id   ebc71770eb86eda12ac99b75c8804d2b
#
_cell.length_a   1.000
_cell.length_b   1.000
_cell.length_c   1.000
_cell.angle_alpha   90.00
_cell.angle_beta   90.00
_cell.angle_gamma   90.00
#
_symmetry.space_group_name_H-M   'P 1'
#
loop_
_entity.id
_entity.type
_entity.pdbx_description
1 polymer ?
#
loop_
_entity_poly.entity_id
_entity_poly.type
_entity_poly.pdbx_seq_one_letter_code
_entity_poly.pdbx_strand_id
1 'polypeptide(L)'
;VNDKEVINQRINTLTGLTVHNLTGDEVWIALSSVNLLSLAGLVREKHATLPLLIAAYRDLNGDGQAKAKQAAKASRAAVALPPVFGDWNHAFMQHGEESTRRALAEAATAPAASPFDVMSEAEFSAMSVSEKAERVAEHYRSALAVDASGEILSCYRSGAWKVISGKQFDRDVAKLFQRLRAPFSSGKISGVVDTLKLMLPQQADPARRLIGFRNGVLDIRTGDFSSHSKDFWLRTVSEVDYTKPVQGETLADHAPHFWQWLDRAAGRDPAKRDIILAALFMVLANRYDWQLFLEVTGPGGSGKSIMAEIATMLAGTDNTTSATIETLESSRERAAVIGYSLIILPDLENGAATARASRRLPTAMRSPWTRNIATPTQRTFWR
;
A
#
# COMPACT_ATOMS: atom_id res chain seq x y z
N VAL A 1 -27.96 41.56 8.05
CA VAL A 1 -27.10 40.37 7.95
C VAL A 1 -26.82 39.91 9.38
N ASN A 2 -27.25 38.71 9.74
CA ASN A 2 -27.21 38.23 11.12
C ASN A 2 -25.77 37.87 11.47
N ASP A 3 -25.23 38.38 12.58
CA ASP A 3 -23.84 38.15 12.99
C ASP A 3 -23.45 36.67 13.05
N LYS A 4 -24.41 35.78 13.30
CA LYS A 4 -24.22 34.31 13.23
C LYS A 4 -23.96 33.78 11.82
N GLU A 5 -24.57 34.37 10.80
CA GLU A 5 -24.33 33.96 9.40
C GLU A 5 -22.96 34.41 8.90
N VAL A 6 -22.50 35.58 9.31
CA VAL A 6 -21.16 36.10 8.95
C VAL A 6 -20.06 35.28 9.62
N ILE A 7 -20.25 34.84 10.89
CA ILE A 7 -19.31 33.98 11.62
C ILE A 7 -19.26 32.61 10.97
N ASN A 8 -20.38 32.00 10.63
CA ASN A 8 -20.42 30.69 9.97
C ASN A 8 -19.78 30.69 8.57
N GLN A 9 -19.97 31.78 7.79
CA GLN A 9 -19.32 31.95 6.49
C GLN A 9 -17.80 32.05 6.62
N ARG A 10 -17.29 32.77 7.63
CA ARG A 10 -15.83 32.88 7.89
C ARG A 10 -15.23 31.54 8.32
N ILE A 11 -15.89 30.79 9.19
CA ILE A 11 -15.43 29.47 9.67
C ILE A 11 -15.33 28.50 8.50
N ASN A 12 -16.33 28.38 7.64
CA ASN A 12 -16.29 27.49 6.49
C ASN A 12 -15.20 27.86 5.49
N THR A 13 -14.91 29.15 5.30
CA THR A 13 -13.82 29.61 4.44
C THR A 13 -12.46 29.26 5.02
N LEU A 14 -12.26 29.44 6.34
CA LEU A 14 -11.02 29.05 7.02
C LEU A 14 -10.79 27.52 6.95
N THR A 15 -11.83 26.74 7.14
CA THR A 15 -11.78 25.28 6.99
C THR A 15 -11.37 24.89 5.56
N GLY A 16 -11.95 25.50 4.55
CA GLY A 16 -11.61 25.27 3.15
C GLY A 16 -10.16 25.63 2.82
N LEU A 17 -9.67 26.77 3.30
CA LEU A 17 -8.27 27.17 3.16
C LEU A 17 -7.32 26.23 3.89
N THR A 18 -7.68 25.75 5.09
CA THR A 18 -6.89 24.79 5.84
C THR A 18 -6.78 23.47 5.06
N VAL A 19 -7.88 22.95 4.53
CA VAL A 19 -7.86 21.73 3.71
C VAL A 19 -7.02 21.92 2.46
N HIS A 20 -7.17 23.04 1.74
CA HIS A 20 -6.36 23.38 0.57
C HIS A 20 -4.85 23.42 0.91
N ASN A 21 -4.46 24.12 1.97
CA ASN A 21 -3.06 24.23 2.37
C ASN A 21 -2.46 22.89 2.79
N LEU A 22 -3.26 22.00 3.39
CA LEU A 22 -2.83 20.68 3.83
C LEU A 22 -2.70 19.66 2.68
N THR A 23 -3.55 19.77 1.65
CA THR A 23 -3.63 18.76 0.58
C THR A 23 -3.05 19.24 -0.76
N GLY A 24 -3.07 20.55 -1.02
CA GLY A 24 -2.77 21.13 -2.33
C GLY A 24 -3.90 20.95 -3.36
N ASP A 25 -5.01 20.32 -2.98
CA ASP A 25 -6.12 20.05 -3.89
C ASP A 25 -6.98 21.29 -4.18
N GLU A 26 -7.74 21.26 -5.29
CA GLU A 26 -8.80 22.24 -5.57
C GLU A 26 -9.94 22.07 -4.56
N VAL A 27 -10.30 23.12 -3.83
CA VAL A 27 -11.33 23.08 -2.79
C VAL A 27 -12.53 23.98 -3.13
N TRP A 28 -13.72 23.39 -3.12
CA TRP A 28 -15.01 24.07 -3.30
C TRP A 28 -15.70 24.20 -1.95
N ILE A 29 -16.06 25.42 -1.57
CA ILE A 29 -16.62 25.74 -0.24
C ILE A 29 -18.13 25.85 -0.30
N ALA A 30 -18.83 24.97 0.41
CA ALA A 30 -20.29 24.91 0.42
C ALA A 30 -20.97 26.04 1.22
N LEU A 31 -20.23 26.82 2.01
CA LEU A 31 -20.68 27.89 2.91
C LEU A 31 -21.72 27.44 3.96
N SER A 32 -22.54 26.43 3.70
CA SER A 32 -23.44 25.81 4.65
C SER A 32 -23.68 24.34 4.32
N SER A 33 -24.08 23.56 5.34
CA SER A 33 -24.42 22.15 5.16
C SER A 33 -25.64 21.90 4.26
N VAL A 34 -26.52 22.89 4.11
CA VAL A 34 -27.69 22.81 3.22
C VAL A 34 -27.27 22.84 1.75
N ASN A 35 -26.25 23.63 1.41
CA ASN A 35 -25.76 23.77 0.04
C ASN A 35 -24.83 22.62 -0.39
N LEU A 36 -24.44 21.77 0.55
CA LEU A 36 -23.44 20.74 0.31
C LEU A 36 -23.86 19.73 -0.77
N LEU A 37 -25.13 19.32 -0.76
CA LEU A 37 -25.67 18.38 -1.74
C LEU A 37 -25.65 18.96 -3.16
N SER A 38 -26.13 20.19 -3.33
CA SER A 38 -26.17 20.88 -4.62
C SER A 38 -24.77 21.15 -5.15
N LEU A 39 -23.87 21.62 -4.28
CA LEU A 39 -22.48 21.89 -4.65
C LEU A 39 -21.76 20.59 -5.06
N ALA A 40 -21.92 19.51 -4.31
CA ALA A 40 -21.31 18.22 -4.63
C ALA A 40 -21.81 17.68 -5.99
N GLY A 41 -23.07 17.91 -6.34
CA GLY A 41 -23.62 17.62 -7.66
C GLY A 41 -22.93 18.42 -8.77
N LEU A 42 -22.83 19.74 -8.63
CA LEU A 42 -22.14 20.61 -9.58
C LEU A 42 -20.67 20.25 -9.79
N VAL A 43 -19.95 19.97 -8.69
CA VAL A 43 -18.55 19.54 -8.77
C VAL A 43 -18.44 18.19 -9.50
N ARG A 44 -19.36 17.27 -9.27
CA ARG A 44 -19.38 15.97 -9.97
C ARG A 44 -19.70 16.11 -11.46
N GLU A 45 -20.59 17.03 -11.85
CA GLU A 45 -20.86 17.35 -13.26
C GLU A 45 -19.62 17.92 -13.95
N LYS A 46 -18.91 18.82 -13.28
CA LYS A 46 -17.67 19.42 -13.80
C LYS A 46 -16.51 18.43 -13.87
N HIS A 47 -16.41 17.52 -12.89
CA HIS A 47 -15.32 16.56 -12.72
C HIS A 47 -15.87 15.14 -12.59
N ALA A 48 -16.38 14.58 -13.68
CA ALA A 48 -17.11 13.32 -13.71
C ALA A 48 -16.33 12.11 -13.14
N THR A 49 -15.00 12.09 -13.34
CA THR A 49 -14.14 10.93 -13.01
C THR A 49 -13.17 11.16 -11.86
N LEU A 50 -12.95 12.42 -11.46
CA LEU A 50 -11.98 12.72 -10.41
C LEU A 50 -12.46 12.21 -9.03
N PRO A 51 -11.54 11.74 -8.17
CA PRO A 51 -11.85 11.49 -6.77
C PRO A 51 -12.40 12.75 -6.11
N LEU A 52 -13.51 12.62 -5.37
CA LEU A 52 -14.13 13.73 -4.65
C LEU A 52 -14.15 13.39 -3.17
N LEU A 53 -13.66 14.30 -2.34
CA LEU A 53 -13.67 14.21 -0.89
C LEU A 53 -14.52 15.32 -0.31
N ILE A 54 -15.46 14.99 0.56
CA ILE A 54 -16.23 15.94 1.35
C ILE A 54 -15.61 16.07 2.73
N ALA A 55 -14.88 17.14 2.96
CA ALA A 55 -14.30 17.49 4.25
C ALA A 55 -15.42 18.09 5.14
N ALA A 56 -16.08 17.24 5.91
CA ALA A 56 -17.25 17.58 6.68
C ALA A 56 -16.91 18.13 8.08
N TYR A 57 -17.90 18.70 8.72
CA TYR A 57 -17.87 19.14 10.11
C TYR A 57 -18.36 18.01 11.02
N ARG A 58 -17.73 17.85 12.20
CA ARG A 58 -18.18 16.91 13.24
C ARG A 58 -18.92 17.67 14.34
N ASP A 59 -20.25 17.64 14.31
CA ASP A 59 -21.11 18.22 15.34
C ASP A 59 -21.59 17.17 16.35
N LEU A 60 -22.07 17.66 17.51
CA LEU A 60 -22.61 16.81 18.57
C LEU A 60 -23.96 16.17 18.20
N ASN A 61 -24.73 16.84 17.34
CA ASN A 61 -26.06 16.40 16.94
C ASN A 61 -26.05 15.44 15.75
N GLY A 62 -24.91 15.33 15.04
CA GLY A 62 -24.77 14.45 13.88
C GLY A 62 -25.38 14.96 12.58
N ASP A 63 -25.98 16.14 12.55
CA ASP A 63 -26.68 16.71 11.38
C ASP A 63 -25.71 17.00 10.21
N GLY A 64 -24.55 17.58 10.51
CA GLY A 64 -23.52 17.85 9.53
C GLY A 64 -22.98 16.58 8.89
N GLN A 65 -22.75 15.54 9.71
CA GLN A 65 -22.31 14.24 9.26
C GLN A 65 -23.37 13.55 8.39
N ALA A 66 -24.66 13.64 8.75
CA ALA A 66 -25.75 13.06 7.98
C ALA A 66 -25.87 13.72 6.59
N LYS A 67 -25.81 15.05 6.51
CA LYS A 67 -25.84 15.82 5.26
C LYS A 67 -24.61 15.53 4.38
N ALA A 68 -23.43 15.41 5.00
CA ALA A 68 -22.21 15.06 4.28
C ALA A 68 -22.31 13.65 3.68
N LYS A 69 -22.82 12.68 4.41
CA LYS A 69 -23.08 11.32 3.90
C LYS A 69 -24.11 11.32 2.77
N GLN A 70 -25.16 12.11 2.87
CA GLN A 70 -26.16 12.26 1.82
C GLN A 70 -25.55 12.85 0.53
N ALA A 71 -24.78 13.92 0.65
CA ALA A 71 -24.08 14.54 -0.47
C ALA A 71 -23.03 13.60 -1.08
N ALA A 72 -22.29 12.89 -0.26
CA ALA A 72 -21.32 11.90 -0.69
C ALA A 72 -21.96 10.75 -1.47
N LYS A 73 -23.09 10.25 -1.00
CA LYS A 73 -23.86 9.22 -1.69
C LYS A 73 -24.31 9.69 -3.08
N ALA A 74 -24.85 10.91 -3.18
CA ALA A 74 -25.34 11.47 -4.44
C ALA A 74 -24.21 11.76 -5.44
N SER A 75 -23.04 12.22 -4.97
CA SER A 75 -21.91 12.62 -5.80
C SER A 75 -20.80 11.56 -5.92
N ARG A 76 -20.97 10.38 -5.34
CA ARG A 76 -19.94 9.31 -5.28
C ARG A 76 -18.62 9.84 -4.68
N ALA A 77 -18.72 10.60 -3.59
CA ALA A 77 -17.60 11.18 -2.89
C ALA A 77 -17.24 10.37 -1.62
N ALA A 78 -16.00 10.47 -1.16
CA ALA A 78 -15.62 10.06 0.19
C ALA A 78 -16.01 11.15 1.20
N VAL A 79 -16.13 10.79 2.49
CA VAL A 79 -16.39 11.76 3.57
C VAL A 79 -15.23 11.72 4.55
N ALA A 80 -14.61 12.86 4.79
CA ALA A 80 -13.65 13.05 5.85
C ALA A 80 -14.30 13.74 7.03
N LEU A 81 -14.13 13.19 8.23
CA LEU A 81 -14.53 13.83 9.48
C LEU A 81 -13.28 14.18 10.29
N PRO A 82 -13.20 15.39 10.86
CA PRO A 82 -12.05 15.74 11.69
C PRO A 82 -11.97 14.82 12.93
N PRO A 83 -10.77 14.56 13.45
CA PRO A 83 -10.57 13.67 14.61
C PRO A 83 -11.21 14.23 15.89
N VAL A 84 -11.51 15.52 15.91
CA VAL A 84 -12.13 16.24 17.03
C VAL A 84 -13.51 16.75 16.67
N PHE A 85 -14.31 17.12 17.67
CA PHE A 85 -15.53 17.88 17.43
C PHE A 85 -15.19 19.28 16.91
N GLY A 86 -15.87 19.69 15.86
CA GLY A 86 -15.61 20.94 15.17
C GLY A 86 -15.27 20.73 13.69
N ASP A 87 -14.45 21.59 13.15
CA ASP A 87 -14.03 21.59 11.76
C ASP A 87 -12.54 21.24 11.59
N TRP A 88 -12.09 21.19 10.36
CA TRP A 88 -10.69 20.83 10.03
C TRP A 88 -9.69 21.92 10.45
N ASN A 89 -10.10 23.18 10.52
CA ASN A 89 -9.27 24.24 11.07
C ASN A 89 -9.08 24.08 12.57
N HIS A 90 -10.13 23.67 13.29
CA HIS A 90 -10.05 23.35 14.72
C HIS A 90 -9.11 22.17 14.97
N ALA A 91 -9.24 21.10 14.16
CA ALA A 91 -8.32 19.95 14.22
C ALA A 91 -6.86 20.35 13.96
N PHE A 92 -6.63 21.22 12.98
CA PHE A 92 -5.30 21.76 12.67
C PHE A 92 -4.71 22.54 13.85
N MET A 93 -5.49 23.39 14.47
CA MET A 93 -5.06 24.20 15.63
C MET A 93 -4.76 23.35 16.86
N GLN A 94 -5.47 22.24 17.06
CA GLN A 94 -5.28 21.34 18.20
C GLN A 94 -4.16 20.31 18.03
N HIS A 95 -4.02 19.74 16.84
CA HIS A 95 -3.18 18.56 16.59
C HIS A 95 -2.02 18.83 15.62
N GLY A 96 -1.94 20.05 15.09
CA GLY A 96 -0.89 20.46 14.15
C GLY A 96 -1.09 19.92 12.73
N GLU A 97 -0.18 20.34 11.87
CA GLU A 97 -0.24 20.09 10.43
C GLU A 97 -0.17 18.61 10.06
N GLU A 98 0.83 17.92 10.56
CA GLU A 98 1.14 16.52 10.23
C GLU A 98 -0.01 15.57 10.58
N SER A 99 -0.56 15.71 11.80
CA SER A 99 -1.66 14.88 12.28
C SER A 99 -2.94 15.12 11.48
N THR A 100 -3.23 16.39 11.14
CA THR A 100 -4.43 16.75 10.39
C THR A 100 -4.32 16.33 8.93
N ARG A 101 -3.15 16.48 8.32
CA ARG A 101 -2.84 15.98 6.97
C ARG A 101 -3.05 14.47 6.87
N ARG A 102 -2.54 13.72 7.85
CA ARG A 102 -2.72 12.26 7.92
C ARG A 102 -4.19 11.88 8.02
N ALA A 103 -4.95 12.52 8.90
CA ALA A 103 -6.39 12.25 9.05
C ALA A 103 -7.18 12.55 7.75
N LEU A 104 -6.83 13.60 7.00
CA LEU A 104 -7.40 13.89 5.68
C LEU A 104 -7.02 12.82 4.65
N ALA A 105 -5.75 12.40 4.61
CA ALA A 105 -5.28 11.37 3.69
C ALA A 105 -5.92 10.00 3.98
N GLU A 106 -6.03 9.61 5.25
CA GLU A 106 -6.74 8.39 5.67
C GLU A 106 -8.21 8.43 5.27
N ALA A 107 -8.87 9.57 5.44
CA ALA A 107 -10.26 9.74 5.03
C ALA A 107 -10.43 9.77 3.50
N ALA A 108 -9.49 10.34 2.77
CA ALA A 108 -9.47 10.29 1.30
C ALA A 108 -9.28 8.85 0.76
N THR A 109 -8.56 8.03 1.52
CA THR A 109 -8.41 6.60 1.24
C THR A 109 -9.56 5.76 1.80
N ALA A 110 -10.38 6.34 2.73
CA ALA A 110 -11.59 5.70 3.22
C ALA A 110 -12.57 5.43 2.06
N PRO A 111 -13.30 4.32 2.08
CA PRO A 111 -14.10 3.92 0.94
C PRO A 111 -15.17 4.97 0.60
N ALA A 112 -15.07 5.61 -0.57
CA ALA A 112 -16.23 6.18 -1.23
C ALA A 112 -17.31 5.12 -1.25
N ALA A 113 -18.58 5.50 -1.15
CA ALA A 113 -19.65 4.53 -1.14
C ALA A 113 -19.46 3.54 -2.29
N SER A 114 -19.40 2.26 -1.95
CA SER A 114 -19.30 1.20 -2.95
C SER A 114 -20.46 1.34 -3.93
N PRO A 115 -20.28 1.09 -5.24
CA PRO A 115 -21.41 0.99 -6.16
C PRO A 115 -22.52 0.06 -5.63
N PHE A 116 -22.14 -0.95 -4.87
CA PHE A 116 -23.03 -1.90 -4.23
C PHE A 116 -23.82 -1.35 -3.03
N ASP A 117 -23.53 -0.12 -2.55
CA ASP A 117 -24.28 0.53 -1.46
C ASP A 117 -25.52 1.26 -1.95
N VAL A 118 -25.57 1.57 -3.23
CA VAL A 118 -26.64 2.37 -3.85
C VAL A 118 -27.46 1.59 -4.89
N MET A 119 -27.02 0.40 -5.25
CA MET A 119 -27.63 -0.45 -6.28
C MET A 119 -28.69 -1.35 -5.66
N SER A 120 -29.82 -1.52 -6.34
CA SER A 120 -30.84 -2.49 -5.96
C SER A 120 -30.48 -3.90 -6.49
N GLU A 121 -31.09 -4.94 -5.86
CA GLU A 121 -30.98 -6.33 -6.33
C GLU A 121 -31.45 -6.47 -7.78
N ALA A 122 -32.57 -5.84 -8.13
CA ALA A 122 -33.19 -5.93 -9.45
C ALA A 122 -32.25 -5.34 -10.54
N GLU A 123 -31.67 -4.16 -10.29
CA GLU A 123 -30.70 -3.54 -11.20
C GLU A 123 -29.47 -4.44 -11.40
N PHE A 124 -28.90 -4.94 -10.31
CA PHE A 124 -27.73 -5.82 -10.39
C PHE A 124 -28.04 -7.16 -11.07
N SER A 125 -29.21 -7.73 -10.82
CA SER A 125 -29.61 -9.00 -11.43
C SER A 125 -29.82 -8.88 -12.94
N ALA A 126 -30.30 -7.73 -13.42
CA ALA A 126 -30.50 -7.43 -14.83
C ALA A 126 -29.20 -7.21 -15.62
N MET A 127 -28.10 -6.88 -14.92
CA MET A 127 -26.80 -6.64 -15.57
C MET A 127 -26.22 -7.89 -16.23
N SER A 128 -25.55 -7.70 -17.35
CA SER A 128 -24.69 -8.69 -18.00
C SER A 128 -23.48 -9.04 -17.11
N VAL A 129 -22.75 -10.08 -17.48
CA VAL A 129 -21.54 -10.48 -16.76
C VAL A 129 -20.47 -9.38 -16.83
N SER A 130 -20.32 -8.72 -17.97
CA SER A 130 -19.36 -7.62 -18.15
C SER A 130 -19.72 -6.41 -17.30
N GLU A 131 -20.99 -5.99 -17.27
CA GLU A 131 -21.41 -4.88 -16.40
C GLU A 131 -21.19 -5.19 -14.91
N LYS A 132 -21.44 -6.44 -14.48
CA LYS A 132 -21.12 -6.89 -13.12
C LYS A 132 -19.63 -6.83 -12.83
N ALA A 133 -18.78 -7.23 -13.80
CA ALA A 133 -17.32 -7.13 -13.68
C ALA A 133 -16.86 -5.67 -13.58
N GLU A 134 -17.43 -4.75 -14.35
CA GLU A 134 -17.18 -3.31 -14.23
C GLU A 134 -17.53 -2.77 -12.84
N ARG A 135 -18.69 -3.17 -12.29
CA ARG A 135 -19.06 -2.76 -10.91
C ARG A 135 -18.09 -3.29 -9.86
N VAL A 136 -17.58 -4.51 -10.04
CA VAL A 136 -16.53 -5.05 -9.17
C VAL A 136 -15.24 -4.22 -9.33
N ALA A 137 -14.81 -3.89 -10.56
CA ALA A 137 -13.64 -3.02 -10.77
C ALA A 137 -13.80 -1.64 -10.11
N GLU A 138 -14.98 -1.02 -10.26
CA GLU A 138 -15.32 0.25 -9.60
C GLU A 138 -15.28 0.14 -8.07
N HIS A 139 -15.77 -0.96 -7.50
CA HIS A 139 -15.70 -1.21 -6.05
C HIS A 139 -14.25 -1.18 -5.55
N TYR A 140 -13.33 -1.74 -6.31
CA TYR A 140 -11.90 -1.70 -6.03
C TYR A 140 -11.20 -0.43 -6.54
N ARG A 141 -11.92 0.53 -7.11
CA ARG A 141 -11.40 1.86 -7.54
C ARG A 141 -10.21 1.79 -8.47
N SER A 142 -10.25 0.92 -9.44
CA SER A 142 -9.11 0.69 -10.35
C SER A 142 -7.82 0.30 -9.61
N ALA A 143 -7.95 -0.28 -8.42
CA ALA A 143 -6.84 -0.81 -7.62
C ALA A 143 -6.66 -2.32 -7.83
N LEU A 144 -7.10 -2.85 -8.97
CA LEU A 144 -6.89 -4.23 -9.40
C LEU A 144 -6.04 -4.26 -10.66
N ALA A 145 -5.18 -5.25 -10.76
CA ALA A 145 -4.37 -5.55 -11.94
C ALA A 145 -4.10 -7.05 -12.03
N VAL A 146 -3.77 -7.51 -13.22
CA VAL A 146 -3.35 -8.90 -13.46
C VAL A 146 -1.85 -8.95 -13.81
N ASP A 147 -1.23 -10.10 -13.60
CA ASP A 147 0.13 -10.34 -14.06
C ASP A 147 0.21 -10.47 -15.60
N ALA A 148 1.40 -10.67 -16.14
CA ALA A 148 1.60 -10.81 -17.60
C ALA A 148 0.88 -12.02 -18.21
N SER A 149 0.54 -13.05 -17.40
CA SER A 149 -0.25 -14.19 -17.86
C SER A 149 -1.75 -13.92 -17.88
N GLY A 150 -2.21 -12.87 -17.21
CA GLY A 150 -3.62 -12.56 -16.98
C GLY A 150 -4.29 -13.41 -15.88
N GLU A 151 -3.54 -14.28 -15.22
CA GLU A 151 -4.06 -15.24 -14.25
C GLU A 151 -3.97 -14.78 -12.80
N ILE A 152 -2.86 -14.14 -12.43
CA ILE A 152 -2.62 -13.73 -11.05
C ILE A 152 -3.16 -12.33 -10.83
N LEU A 153 -4.20 -12.25 -10.01
CA LEU A 153 -4.83 -10.99 -9.62
C LEU A 153 -4.04 -10.31 -8.49
N SER A 154 -3.82 -9.03 -8.62
CA SER A 154 -3.22 -8.19 -7.59
C SER A 154 -4.12 -7.01 -7.23
N CYS A 155 -4.05 -6.57 -5.97
CA CYS A 155 -4.74 -5.39 -5.48
C CYS A 155 -3.75 -4.39 -4.90
N TYR A 156 -3.91 -3.12 -5.24
CA TYR A 156 -3.14 -2.02 -4.65
C TYR A 156 -3.69 -1.68 -3.27
N ARG A 157 -2.86 -1.84 -2.25
CA ARG A 157 -3.19 -1.52 -0.85
C ARG A 157 -1.96 -0.99 -0.14
N SER A 158 -2.13 0.00 0.73
CA SER A 158 -1.06 0.55 1.58
C SER A 158 0.24 0.85 0.82
N GLY A 159 0.12 1.46 -0.36
CA GLY A 159 1.27 1.87 -1.17
C GLY A 159 1.88 0.78 -2.06
N ALA A 160 1.42 -0.46 -1.99
CA ALA A 160 1.96 -1.57 -2.77
C ALA A 160 0.90 -2.44 -3.45
N TRP A 161 1.29 -3.10 -4.52
CA TRP A 161 0.52 -4.12 -5.20
C TRP A 161 0.73 -5.48 -4.53
N LYS A 162 -0.35 -6.09 -4.03
CA LYS A 162 -0.33 -7.39 -3.35
C LYS A 162 -1.12 -8.41 -4.13
N VAL A 163 -0.56 -9.60 -4.27
CA VAL A 163 -1.27 -10.74 -4.89
C VAL A 163 -2.46 -11.14 -4.01
N ILE A 164 -3.60 -11.38 -4.64
CA ILE A 164 -4.79 -11.92 -3.98
C ILE A 164 -4.95 -13.37 -4.43
N SER A 165 -5.14 -14.28 -3.48
CA SER A 165 -5.54 -15.65 -3.80
C SER A 165 -6.87 -15.65 -4.56
N GLY A 166 -6.95 -16.38 -5.69
CA GLY A 166 -8.17 -16.47 -6.49
C GLY A 166 -9.38 -16.91 -5.66
N LYS A 167 -9.22 -17.93 -4.78
CA LYS A 167 -10.28 -18.37 -3.87
C LYS A 167 -10.72 -17.28 -2.88
N GLN A 168 -9.80 -16.45 -2.43
CA GLN A 168 -10.15 -15.33 -1.54
C GLN A 168 -10.91 -14.25 -2.31
N PHE A 169 -10.48 -13.95 -3.53
CA PHE A 169 -11.16 -12.98 -4.38
C PHE A 169 -12.57 -13.43 -4.75
N ASP A 170 -12.76 -14.72 -5.11
CA ASP A 170 -14.09 -15.31 -5.37
C ASP A 170 -15.02 -15.13 -4.15
N ARG A 171 -14.51 -15.35 -2.94
CA ARG A 171 -15.29 -15.12 -1.70
C ARG A 171 -15.64 -13.65 -1.51
N ASP A 172 -14.74 -12.74 -1.82
CA ASP A 172 -14.99 -11.31 -1.68
C ASP A 172 -16.01 -10.83 -2.70
N VAL A 173 -15.95 -11.31 -3.94
CA VAL A 173 -17.01 -11.07 -4.94
C VAL A 173 -18.35 -11.68 -4.51
N ALA A 174 -18.35 -12.91 -3.98
CA ALA A 174 -19.57 -13.53 -3.46
C ALA A 174 -20.23 -12.72 -2.34
N LYS A 175 -19.45 -12.09 -1.46
CA LYS A 175 -19.97 -11.17 -0.43
C LYS A 175 -20.67 -9.95 -1.04
N LEU A 176 -20.22 -9.45 -2.19
CA LEU A 176 -20.90 -8.34 -2.89
C LEU A 176 -22.29 -8.77 -3.39
N PHE A 177 -22.41 -9.99 -3.95
CA PHE A 177 -23.71 -10.55 -4.32
C PHE A 177 -24.62 -10.73 -3.09
N GLN A 178 -24.09 -11.27 -1.99
CA GLN A 178 -24.85 -11.43 -0.73
C GLN A 178 -25.34 -10.09 -0.18
N ARG A 179 -24.52 -9.05 -0.23
CA ARG A 179 -24.88 -7.69 0.20
C ARG A 179 -26.10 -7.15 -0.53
N LEU A 180 -26.21 -7.42 -1.81
CA LEU A 180 -27.35 -7.06 -2.64
C LEU A 180 -28.51 -8.08 -2.57
N ARG A 181 -28.35 -9.17 -1.82
CA ARG A 181 -29.28 -10.31 -1.78
C ARG A 181 -29.52 -10.95 -3.15
N ALA A 182 -28.59 -10.76 -4.11
CA ALA A 182 -28.68 -11.29 -5.43
C ALA A 182 -28.29 -12.79 -5.46
N PRO A 183 -29.04 -13.65 -6.18
CA PRO A 183 -28.74 -15.08 -6.24
C PRO A 183 -27.47 -15.34 -7.04
N PHE A 184 -26.60 -16.20 -6.53
CA PHE A 184 -25.36 -16.59 -7.20
C PHE A 184 -25.08 -18.09 -7.08
N SER A 185 -24.22 -18.55 -7.96
CA SER A 185 -23.60 -19.89 -7.94
C SER A 185 -22.10 -19.72 -8.15
N SER A 186 -21.31 -20.75 -7.85
CA SER A 186 -19.87 -20.75 -8.13
C SER A 186 -19.56 -20.36 -9.58
N GLY A 187 -20.27 -20.93 -10.55
CA GLY A 187 -20.06 -20.59 -11.97
C GLY A 187 -20.39 -19.14 -12.32
N LYS A 188 -21.41 -18.52 -11.68
CA LYS A 188 -21.69 -17.08 -11.89
C LYS A 188 -20.57 -16.20 -11.31
N ILE A 189 -20.02 -16.54 -10.13
CA ILE A 189 -18.91 -15.82 -9.53
C ILE A 189 -17.66 -15.94 -10.41
N SER A 190 -17.27 -17.16 -10.79
CA SER A 190 -16.12 -17.38 -11.69
C SER A 190 -16.28 -16.62 -13.01
N GLY A 191 -17.47 -16.65 -13.63
CA GLY A 191 -17.70 -15.90 -14.87
C GLY A 191 -17.48 -14.40 -14.73
N VAL A 192 -17.89 -13.79 -13.62
CA VAL A 192 -17.63 -12.37 -13.33
C VAL A 192 -16.15 -12.11 -13.10
N VAL A 193 -15.47 -12.97 -12.34
CA VAL A 193 -14.03 -12.83 -12.03
C VAL A 193 -13.17 -13.02 -13.28
N ASP A 194 -13.47 -14.02 -14.11
CA ASP A 194 -12.73 -14.28 -15.36
C ASP A 194 -12.94 -13.14 -16.36
N THR A 195 -14.17 -12.62 -16.50
CA THR A 195 -14.45 -11.44 -17.32
C THR A 195 -13.72 -10.21 -16.79
N LEU A 196 -13.69 -10.01 -15.47
CA LEU A 196 -12.96 -8.92 -14.85
C LEU A 196 -11.46 -8.97 -15.18
N LYS A 197 -10.84 -10.15 -15.09
CA LYS A 197 -9.40 -10.32 -15.40
C LYS A 197 -9.08 -9.88 -16.85
N LEU A 198 -9.97 -10.11 -17.79
CA LEU A 198 -9.79 -9.67 -19.19
C LEU A 198 -9.84 -8.14 -19.34
N MET A 199 -10.49 -7.44 -18.42
CA MET A 199 -10.67 -5.99 -18.45
C MET A 199 -9.60 -5.23 -17.68
N LEU A 200 -8.86 -5.91 -16.78
CA LEU A 200 -7.89 -5.27 -15.90
C LEU A 200 -6.58 -4.95 -16.62
N PRO A 201 -5.89 -3.85 -16.19
CA PRO A 201 -4.57 -3.55 -16.70
C PRO A 201 -3.56 -4.64 -16.30
N GLN A 202 -2.59 -4.88 -17.17
CA GLN A 202 -1.45 -5.71 -16.83
C GLN A 202 -0.49 -4.94 -15.92
N GLN A 203 0.01 -5.62 -14.90
CA GLN A 203 0.94 -5.07 -13.93
C GLN A 203 2.30 -4.84 -14.58
N ALA A 204 2.79 -3.61 -14.51
CA ALA A 204 4.13 -3.27 -14.94
C ALA A 204 5.19 -3.62 -13.88
N ASP A 205 6.44 -3.71 -14.27
CA ASP A 205 7.55 -3.80 -13.34
C ASP A 205 7.81 -2.43 -12.68
N PRO A 206 8.04 -2.40 -11.36
CA PRO A 206 8.38 -1.16 -10.68
C PRO A 206 9.71 -0.61 -11.18
N ALA A 207 9.82 0.71 -11.26
CA ALA A 207 11.08 1.34 -11.58
C ALA A 207 12.08 1.08 -10.44
N ARG A 208 13.25 0.50 -10.76
CA ARG A 208 14.29 0.09 -9.78
C ARG A 208 14.86 1.23 -8.93
N ARG A 209 14.62 2.46 -9.35
CA ARG A 209 15.03 3.66 -8.63
C ARG A 209 14.06 4.06 -7.52
N LEU A 210 12.86 3.47 -7.48
CA LEU A 210 11.83 3.81 -6.51
C LEU A 210 11.89 2.88 -5.30
N ILE A 211 11.94 3.47 -4.12
CA ILE A 211 11.87 2.77 -2.84
C ILE A 211 10.64 3.25 -2.09
N GLY A 212 9.76 2.31 -1.74
CA GLY A 212 8.57 2.58 -0.94
C GLY A 212 8.89 2.58 0.55
N PHE A 213 8.60 3.68 1.23
CA PHE A 213 8.61 3.82 2.67
C PHE A 213 7.18 3.96 3.19
N ARG A 214 6.95 3.77 4.48
CA ARG A 214 5.61 3.90 5.08
C ARG A 214 4.96 5.25 4.79
N ASN A 215 5.73 6.32 4.80
CA ASN A 215 5.27 7.70 4.61
C ASN A 215 5.36 8.22 3.16
N GLY A 216 5.83 7.42 2.18
CA GLY A 216 5.90 7.83 0.76
C GLY A 216 6.90 7.03 -0.06
N VAL A 217 7.31 7.57 -1.18
CA VAL A 217 8.19 6.91 -2.16
C VAL A 217 9.38 7.81 -2.48
N LEU A 218 10.58 7.27 -2.34
CA LEU A 218 11.83 7.92 -2.68
C LEU A 218 12.30 7.49 -4.07
N ASP A 219 12.55 8.45 -4.96
CA ASP A 219 13.33 8.21 -6.16
C ASP A 219 14.82 8.42 -5.84
N ILE A 220 15.59 7.32 -5.74
CA ILE A 220 17.01 7.36 -5.36
C ILE A 220 17.90 8.03 -6.42
N ARG A 221 17.41 8.23 -7.65
CA ARG A 221 18.16 8.90 -8.70
C ARG A 221 18.09 10.42 -8.60
N THR A 222 16.91 10.96 -8.26
CA THR A 222 16.68 12.40 -8.16
C THR A 222 16.75 12.91 -6.72
N GLY A 223 16.52 12.02 -5.73
CA GLY A 223 16.37 12.38 -4.33
C GLY A 223 14.97 12.91 -3.99
N ASP A 224 14.03 12.88 -4.96
CA ASP A 224 12.67 13.34 -4.74
C ASP A 224 11.89 12.36 -3.89
N PHE A 225 11.12 12.90 -2.95
CA PHE A 225 10.22 12.13 -2.11
C PHE A 225 8.77 12.55 -2.38
N SER A 226 7.92 11.60 -2.69
CA SER A 226 6.53 11.83 -3.10
C SER A 226 5.55 10.90 -2.39
N SER A 227 4.26 11.23 -2.45
CA SER A 227 3.19 10.37 -1.95
C SER A 227 3.12 9.05 -2.75
N HIS A 228 2.55 8.01 -2.12
CA HIS A 228 2.31 6.74 -2.79
C HIS A 228 1.38 6.89 -4.00
N SER A 229 1.71 6.20 -5.09
CA SER A 229 0.84 6.06 -6.28
C SER A 229 0.78 4.62 -6.75
N LYS A 230 -0.39 4.18 -7.20
CA LYS A 230 -0.56 2.88 -7.86
C LYS A 230 0.26 2.76 -9.14
N ASP A 231 0.54 3.88 -9.80
CA ASP A 231 1.28 3.96 -11.06
C ASP A 231 2.78 3.70 -10.90
N PHE A 232 3.28 3.70 -9.67
CA PHE A 232 4.65 3.29 -9.36
C PHE A 232 4.85 1.77 -9.39
N TRP A 233 3.79 1.00 -9.40
CA TRP A 233 3.79 -0.47 -9.44
C TRP A 233 4.62 -1.14 -8.34
N LEU A 234 4.86 -0.43 -7.23
CA LEU A 234 5.62 -0.97 -6.11
C LEU A 234 4.95 -2.22 -5.56
N ARG A 235 5.75 -3.21 -5.24
CA ARG A 235 5.31 -4.51 -4.69
C ARG A 235 5.60 -4.61 -3.20
N THR A 236 6.53 -3.78 -2.74
CA THR A 236 6.97 -3.72 -1.35
C THR A 236 7.00 -2.28 -0.87
N VAL A 237 6.66 -2.10 0.39
CA VAL A 237 6.79 -0.86 1.13
C VAL A 237 7.41 -1.22 2.46
N SER A 238 8.48 -0.52 2.82
CA SER A 238 9.14 -0.64 4.13
C SER A 238 8.23 -0.11 5.23
N GLU A 239 8.32 -0.69 6.41
CA GLU A 239 7.61 -0.21 7.61
C GLU A 239 8.27 1.03 8.25
N VAL A 240 9.40 1.47 7.71
CA VAL A 240 10.15 2.64 8.21
C VAL A 240 9.67 3.89 7.49
N ASP A 241 9.67 5.02 8.21
CA ASP A 241 9.49 6.34 7.60
C ASP A 241 10.81 6.82 7.01
N TYR A 242 10.74 7.42 5.83
CA TYR A 242 11.87 8.14 5.27
C TYR A 242 11.97 9.52 5.91
N THR A 243 13.15 9.84 6.43
CA THR A 243 13.51 11.18 6.88
C THR A 243 14.67 11.66 6.04
N LYS A 244 14.52 12.83 5.40
CA LYS A 244 15.58 13.39 4.57
C LYS A 244 16.78 13.74 5.44
N PRO A 245 17.98 13.22 5.14
CA PRO A 245 19.19 13.55 5.90
C PRO A 245 19.50 15.06 5.82
N VAL A 246 20.03 15.60 6.90
CA VAL A 246 20.56 16.97 6.91
C VAL A 246 21.93 16.98 6.22
N GLN A 247 22.24 18.05 5.52
CA GLN A 247 23.52 18.15 4.81
C GLN A 247 24.70 18.04 5.78
N GLY A 248 25.60 17.10 5.53
CA GLY A 248 26.76 16.82 6.38
C GLY A 248 26.50 15.85 7.54
N GLU A 249 25.24 15.41 7.73
CA GLU A 249 24.89 14.41 8.72
C GLU A 249 25.48 13.04 8.36
N THR A 250 26.09 12.39 9.34
CA THR A 250 26.61 11.02 9.19
C THR A 250 25.55 10.00 9.61
N LEU A 251 25.75 8.74 9.23
CA LEU A 251 24.89 7.65 9.69
C LEU A 251 24.88 7.53 11.22
N ALA A 252 26.01 7.83 11.87
CA ALA A 252 26.12 7.82 13.33
C ALA A 252 25.29 8.91 13.99
N ASP A 253 25.17 10.08 13.36
CA ASP A 253 24.36 11.20 13.85
C ASP A 253 22.86 10.92 13.61
N HIS A 254 22.54 10.42 12.43
CA HIS A 254 21.15 10.17 12.03
C HIS A 254 20.51 8.98 12.76
N ALA A 255 21.26 7.89 12.93
CA ALA A 255 20.78 6.64 13.52
C ALA A 255 21.81 6.03 14.50
N PRO A 256 22.07 6.65 15.67
CA PRO A 256 23.16 6.27 16.55
C PRO A 256 23.05 4.82 17.08
N HIS A 257 21.85 4.33 17.37
CA HIS A 257 21.66 2.96 17.85
C HIS A 257 21.93 1.92 16.75
N PHE A 258 21.50 2.21 15.52
CA PHE A 258 21.80 1.38 14.37
C PHE A 258 23.29 1.36 14.08
N TRP A 259 23.96 2.52 14.14
CA TRP A 259 25.40 2.63 13.96
C TRP A 259 26.18 1.79 14.99
N GLN A 260 25.81 1.88 16.27
CA GLN A 260 26.46 1.09 17.33
C GLN A 260 26.32 -0.42 17.11
N TRP A 261 25.12 -0.87 16.67
CA TRP A 261 24.91 -2.25 16.33
C TRP A 261 25.75 -2.65 15.11
N LEU A 262 25.72 -1.87 14.03
CA LEU A 262 26.45 -2.10 12.79
C LEU A 262 27.96 -2.21 13.02
N ASP A 263 28.52 -1.28 13.75
CA ASP A 263 29.97 -1.24 14.08
C ASP A 263 30.40 -2.47 14.89
N ARG A 264 29.56 -2.87 15.86
CA ARG A 264 29.80 -4.09 16.64
C ARG A 264 29.65 -5.36 15.82
N ALA A 265 28.59 -5.48 15.02
CA ALA A 265 28.34 -6.62 14.16
C ALA A 265 29.44 -6.81 13.11
N ALA A 266 29.99 -5.73 12.58
CA ALA A 266 31.12 -5.72 11.67
C ALA A 266 32.49 -5.97 12.35
N GLY A 267 32.53 -6.02 13.67
CA GLY A 267 33.82 -6.12 14.40
C GLY A 267 34.70 -4.89 14.21
N ARG A 268 34.10 -3.71 14.01
CA ARG A 268 34.76 -2.43 13.72
C ARG A 268 35.52 -2.39 12.38
N ASP A 269 35.26 -3.34 11.49
CA ASP A 269 35.86 -3.40 10.16
C ASP A 269 35.02 -2.58 9.17
N PRO A 270 35.56 -1.52 8.54
CA PRO A 270 34.83 -0.68 7.60
C PRO A 270 34.29 -1.48 6.40
N ALA A 271 35.08 -2.39 5.84
CA ALA A 271 34.66 -3.17 4.68
C ALA A 271 33.47 -4.08 5.01
N LYS A 272 33.45 -4.65 6.22
CA LYS A 272 32.30 -5.45 6.69
C LYS A 272 31.07 -4.57 6.91
N ARG A 273 31.22 -3.35 7.45
CA ARG A 273 30.11 -2.39 7.57
C ARG A 273 29.48 -2.11 6.22
N ASP A 274 30.30 -1.81 5.21
CA ASP A 274 29.81 -1.47 3.86
C ASP A 274 29.02 -2.64 3.25
N ILE A 275 29.44 -3.87 3.50
CA ILE A 275 28.75 -5.03 2.98
C ILE A 275 27.44 -5.30 3.73
N ILE A 276 27.40 -5.14 5.05
CA ILE A 276 26.14 -5.23 5.80
C ILE A 276 25.16 -4.15 5.30
N LEU A 277 25.63 -2.93 5.07
CA LEU A 277 24.82 -1.85 4.50
C LEU A 277 24.32 -2.18 3.09
N ALA A 278 25.19 -2.69 2.22
CA ALA A 278 24.81 -3.12 0.88
C ALA A 278 23.76 -4.24 0.90
N ALA A 279 23.90 -5.19 1.84
CA ALA A 279 22.94 -6.27 2.04
C ALA A 279 21.57 -5.75 2.49
N LEU A 280 21.54 -4.82 3.47
CA LEU A 280 20.30 -4.20 3.93
C LEU A 280 19.67 -3.31 2.84
N PHE A 281 20.50 -2.58 2.07
CA PHE A 281 20.02 -1.82 0.91
C PHE A 281 19.40 -2.74 -0.15
N MET A 282 20.00 -3.90 -0.42
CA MET A 282 19.42 -4.88 -1.35
C MET A 282 18.02 -5.31 -0.92
N VAL A 283 17.79 -5.51 0.39
CA VAL A 283 16.48 -5.85 0.93
C VAL A 283 15.52 -4.67 0.81
N LEU A 284 15.93 -3.48 1.27
CA LEU A 284 15.10 -2.26 1.25
C LEU A 284 14.66 -1.89 -0.19
N ALA A 285 15.60 -1.91 -1.13
CA ALA A 285 15.35 -1.55 -2.51
C ALA A 285 14.83 -2.73 -3.37
N ASN A 286 14.55 -3.88 -2.73
CA ASN A 286 14.07 -5.10 -3.40
C ASN A 286 14.90 -5.45 -4.66
N ARG A 287 16.25 -5.45 -4.52
CA ARG A 287 17.21 -5.63 -5.63
C ARG A 287 17.41 -7.10 -5.98
N TYR A 288 16.31 -7.81 -6.29
CA TYR A 288 16.34 -9.20 -6.75
C TYR A 288 17.14 -9.38 -8.07
N ASP A 289 17.33 -8.30 -8.82
CA ASP A 289 18.16 -8.28 -10.03
C ASP A 289 19.65 -8.52 -9.76
N TRP A 290 20.12 -8.30 -8.54
CA TRP A 290 21.49 -8.63 -8.16
C TRP A 290 21.71 -10.15 -8.05
N GLN A 291 20.65 -10.93 -7.94
CA GLN A 291 20.70 -12.39 -7.87
C GLN A 291 21.63 -12.91 -6.75
N LEU A 292 21.63 -12.23 -5.62
CA LEU A 292 22.44 -12.55 -4.45
C LEU A 292 21.61 -13.28 -3.39
N PHE A 293 22.27 -14.17 -2.72
CA PHE A 293 21.81 -14.85 -1.53
C PHE A 293 22.68 -14.41 -0.36
N LEU A 294 22.06 -14.03 0.75
CA LEU A 294 22.77 -13.61 1.95
C LEU A 294 22.91 -14.80 2.92
N GLU A 295 24.14 -15.18 3.22
CA GLU A 295 24.45 -16.11 4.30
C GLU A 295 25.06 -15.31 5.47
N VAL A 296 24.40 -15.35 6.63
CA VAL A 296 24.84 -14.62 7.83
C VAL A 296 25.35 -15.62 8.85
N THR A 297 26.66 -15.65 9.04
CA THR A 297 27.34 -16.56 9.98
C THR A 297 27.98 -15.79 11.12
N GLY A 298 28.16 -16.44 12.25
CA GLY A 298 28.81 -15.87 13.41
C GLY A 298 28.46 -16.58 14.71
N PRO A 299 29.22 -16.35 15.78
CA PRO A 299 28.95 -16.97 17.08
C PRO A 299 27.62 -16.51 17.69
N GLY A 300 27.17 -17.18 18.73
CA GLY A 300 26.02 -16.73 19.54
C GLY A 300 26.21 -15.29 20.01
N GLY A 301 25.15 -14.47 19.97
CA GLY A 301 25.20 -13.08 20.39
C GLY A 301 25.85 -12.11 19.39
N SER A 302 26.25 -12.55 18.18
CA SER A 302 26.88 -11.68 17.16
C SER A 302 25.91 -10.74 16.43
N GLY A 303 24.61 -10.74 16.76
CA GLY A 303 23.62 -9.84 16.15
C GLY A 303 22.92 -10.38 14.91
N LYS A 304 23.02 -11.67 14.60
CA LYS A 304 22.34 -12.31 13.44
C LYS A 304 20.81 -12.11 13.46
N SER A 305 20.19 -12.37 14.61
CA SER A 305 18.73 -12.19 14.78
C SER A 305 18.31 -10.74 14.61
N ILE A 306 19.11 -9.78 15.13
CA ILE A 306 18.85 -8.36 14.95
C ILE A 306 18.94 -7.98 13.46
N MET A 307 19.89 -8.52 12.72
CA MET A 307 19.97 -8.30 11.27
C MET A 307 18.72 -8.82 10.55
N ALA A 308 18.21 -9.99 10.94
CA ALA A 308 16.97 -10.54 10.37
C ALA A 308 15.75 -9.66 10.71
N GLU A 309 15.67 -9.13 11.92
CA GLU A 309 14.61 -8.19 12.33
C GLU A 309 14.69 -6.87 11.55
N ILE A 310 15.87 -6.28 11.40
CA ILE A 310 16.08 -5.08 10.58
C ILE A 310 15.68 -5.35 9.12
N ALA A 311 16.12 -6.48 8.55
CA ALA A 311 15.77 -6.86 7.18
C ALA A 311 14.24 -7.01 7.03
N THR A 312 13.55 -7.59 8.02
CA THR A 312 12.09 -7.70 8.05
C THR A 312 11.41 -6.33 8.06
N MET A 313 11.86 -5.40 8.90
CA MET A 313 11.33 -4.02 8.92
C MET A 313 11.55 -3.31 7.58
N LEU A 314 12.71 -3.52 6.94
CA LEU A 314 13.03 -2.92 5.65
C LEU A 314 12.20 -3.51 4.50
N ALA A 315 11.96 -4.81 4.50
CA ALA A 315 11.11 -5.47 3.51
C ALA A 315 9.62 -5.25 3.76
N GLY A 316 9.25 -5.03 5.02
CA GLY A 316 7.89 -5.06 5.54
C GLY A 316 7.49 -6.47 6.00
N THR A 317 6.82 -6.56 7.15
CA THR A 317 6.39 -7.84 7.75
C THR A 317 5.50 -8.64 6.79
N ASP A 318 4.56 -7.98 6.13
CA ASP A 318 3.67 -8.59 5.13
C ASP A 318 4.40 -9.11 3.88
N ASN A 319 5.64 -8.71 3.66
CA ASN A 319 6.47 -9.12 2.52
C ASN A 319 7.53 -10.14 2.90
N THR A 320 7.58 -10.53 4.19
CA THR A 320 8.59 -11.42 4.75
C THR A 320 7.93 -12.71 5.21
N THR A 321 8.61 -13.82 4.97
CA THR A 321 8.22 -15.13 5.51
C THR A 321 9.45 -15.91 5.92
N SER A 322 9.23 -16.91 6.78
CA SER A 322 10.25 -17.90 7.13
C SER A 322 9.98 -19.22 6.41
N ALA A 323 11.03 -19.88 6.00
CA ALA A 323 10.95 -21.20 5.37
C ALA A 323 12.14 -22.06 5.79
N THR A 324 12.05 -23.35 5.51
CA THR A 324 13.19 -24.28 5.62
C THR A 324 13.74 -24.61 4.24
N ILE A 325 14.91 -25.25 4.18
CA ILE A 325 15.47 -25.71 2.91
C ILE A 325 14.54 -26.76 2.28
N GLU A 326 13.96 -27.64 3.08
CA GLU A 326 13.00 -28.65 2.63
C GLU A 326 11.77 -28.01 1.98
N THR A 327 11.25 -26.91 2.57
CA THR A 327 10.16 -26.12 1.96
C THR A 327 10.55 -25.61 0.57
N LEU A 328 11.79 -25.16 0.39
CA LEU A 328 12.27 -24.67 -0.91
C LEU A 328 12.58 -25.81 -1.90
N GLU A 329 12.91 -27.01 -1.44
CA GLU A 329 13.15 -28.19 -2.27
C GLU A 329 11.84 -28.83 -2.75
N SER A 330 10.77 -28.78 -1.94
CA SER A 330 9.46 -29.32 -2.27
C SER A 330 8.69 -28.43 -3.25
N SER A 331 8.35 -28.95 -4.42
CA SER A 331 7.57 -28.20 -5.42
C SER A 331 6.18 -27.78 -4.92
N ARG A 332 5.58 -28.56 -4.02
CA ARG A 332 4.28 -28.30 -3.42
C ARG A 332 4.35 -27.22 -2.34
N GLU A 333 5.37 -27.28 -1.49
CA GLU A 333 5.52 -26.38 -0.34
C GLU A 333 6.06 -25.01 -0.75
N ARG A 334 6.83 -24.95 -1.84
CA ARG A 334 7.28 -23.68 -2.43
C ARG A 334 6.14 -22.72 -2.76
N ALA A 335 4.94 -23.22 -3.03
CA ALA A 335 3.77 -22.39 -3.27
C ALA A 335 3.45 -21.46 -2.08
N ALA A 336 3.83 -21.85 -0.86
CA ALA A 336 3.60 -21.06 0.35
C ALA A 336 4.49 -19.80 0.45
N VAL A 337 5.63 -19.79 -0.24
CA VAL A 337 6.57 -18.64 -0.22
C VAL A 337 6.48 -17.74 -1.46
N ILE A 338 5.60 -18.09 -2.40
CA ILE A 338 5.38 -17.26 -3.60
C ILE A 338 4.73 -15.94 -3.20
N GLY A 339 5.29 -14.83 -3.71
CA GLY A 339 4.77 -13.48 -3.46
C GLY A 339 5.47 -12.73 -2.32
N TYR A 340 6.29 -13.39 -1.54
CA TYR A 340 7.14 -12.73 -0.54
C TYR A 340 8.43 -12.22 -1.17
N SER A 341 8.90 -11.06 -0.75
CA SER A 341 10.15 -10.45 -1.24
C SER A 341 11.36 -10.81 -0.39
N LEU A 342 11.14 -11.18 0.87
CA LEU A 342 12.18 -11.66 1.77
C LEU A 342 11.77 -13.03 2.35
N ILE A 343 12.64 -14.02 2.18
CA ILE A 343 12.49 -15.33 2.77
C ILE A 343 13.65 -15.53 3.73
N ILE A 344 13.36 -15.71 5.01
CA ILE A 344 14.35 -15.95 6.06
C ILE A 344 14.43 -17.46 6.28
N LEU A 345 15.64 -18.00 6.21
CA LEU A 345 15.93 -19.40 6.52
C LEU A 345 16.67 -19.41 7.87
N PRO A 346 15.96 -19.62 8.99
CA PRO A 346 16.61 -19.72 10.29
C PRO A 346 17.40 -21.03 10.40
N ASP A 347 18.46 -21.00 11.18
CA ASP A 347 19.24 -22.17 11.64
C ASP A 347 19.63 -23.19 10.54
N LEU A 348 20.48 -22.73 9.62
CA LEU A 348 21.12 -23.63 8.66
C LEU A 348 22.27 -24.41 9.35
N GLU A 349 21.99 -25.58 9.87
CA GLU A 349 22.98 -26.39 10.58
C GLU A 349 24.15 -26.87 9.72
N ASN A 350 24.02 -26.86 8.37
CA ASN A 350 25.07 -27.30 7.45
C ASN A 350 25.18 -26.48 6.18
N GLY A 351 26.30 -25.79 5.98
CA GLY A 351 26.59 -25.03 4.75
C GLY A 351 26.54 -25.84 3.43
N ALA A 352 26.57 -27.19 3.49
CA ALA A 352 26.38 -28.05 2.33
C ALA A 352 24.92 -28.11 1.85
N ALA A 353 23.94 -27.93 2.75
CA ALA A 353 22.52 -27.89 2.41
C ALA A 353 22.16 -26.59 1.68
N THR A 354 22.72 -25.43 2.09
CA THR A 354 22.57 -24.14 1.45
C THR A 354 23.03 -24.17 -0.01
N ALA A 355 24.17 -24.83 -0.28
CA ALA A 355 24.69 -24.97 -1.63
C ALA A 355 23.84 -25.88 -2.53
N ARG A 356 23.07 -26.82 -1.96
CA ARG A 356 22.12 -27.66 -2.70
C ARG A 356 20.84 -26.92 -3.02
N ALA A 357 20.27 -26.20 -2.06
CA ALA A 357 19.07 -25.38 -2.24
C ALA A 357 19.27 -24.33 -3.33
N SER A 358 20.39 -23.61 -3.33
CA SER A 358 20.71 -22.62 -4.35
C SER A 358 20.88 -23.20 -5.77
N ARG A 359 21.32 -24.45 -5.89
CA ARG A 359 21.49 -25.15 -7.20
C ARG A 359 20.19 -25.75 -7.75
N ARG A 360 19.20 -26.03 -6.89
CA ARG A 360 17.98 -26.77 -7.25
C ARG A 360 16.75 -25.88 -7.44
N LEU A 361 16.84 -24.57 -7.24
CA LEU A 361 15.74 -23.69 -7.55
C LEU A 361 15.51 -23.70 -9.07
N PRO A 362 14.41 -24.33 -9.55
CA PRO A 362 14.22 -24.53 -10.98
C PRO A 362 14.03 -23.20 -11.70
N THR A 363 14.47 -23.18 -12.95
CA THR A 363 14.20 -22.10 -13.91
C THR A 363 12.70 -21.78 -14.05
N ALA A 364 11.82 -22.69 -13.67
CA ALA A 364 10.36 -22.53 -13.68
C ALA A 364 9.78 -21.66 -12.52
N MET A 365 10.56 -21.35 -11.49
CA MET A 365 10.22 -20.26 -10.54
C MET A 365 10.46 -18.87 -11.14
N ARG A 366 10.69 -18.78 -12.42
CA ARG A 366 10.83 -17.59 -13.23
C ARG A 366 9.48 -17.01 -13.64
N SER A 367 8.53 -16.96 -12.72
CA SER A 367 7.50 -15.94 -12.82
C SER A 367 8.20 -14.57 -12.69
N PRO A 368 7.63 -13.47 -13.15
CA PRO A 368 8.22 -12.14 -12.90
C PRO A 368 8.56 -11.90 -11.42
N TRP A 369 8.00 -12.72 -10.51
CA TRP A 369 8.16 -12.70 -9.06
C TRP A 369 9.29 -13.58 -8.52
N THR A 370 9.70 -14.60 -9.27
CA THR A 370 10.64 -15.62 -8.81
C THR A 370 11.80 -15.83 -9.79
N ARG A 371 11.89 -15.00 -10.83
CA ARG A 371 12.84 -15.21 -11.93
C ARG A 371 14.31 -15.18 -11.55
N ASN A 372 14.65 -14.74 -10.37
CA ASN A 372 16.03 -14.37 -10.06
C ASN A 372 16.56 -14.95 -8.74
N ILE A 373 16.24 -16.20 -8.42
CA ILE A 373 17.13 -16.97 -7.55
C ILE A 373 18.09 -17.71 -8.49
N ALA A 374 19.15 -17.03 -8.86
CA ALA A 374 20.08 -17.47 -9.89
C ALA A 374 21.17 -18.37 -9.36
N THR A 375 21.74 -19.11 -10.29
CA THR A 375 22.95 -19.91 -10.20
C THR A 375 24.11 -19.15 -9.55
N PRO A 376 24.84 -19.75 -8.63
CA PRO A 376 25.90 -19.10 -7.86
C PRO A 376 27.16 -18.96 -8.70
N THR A 377 27.50 -17.74 -9.09
CA THR A 377 28.82 -17.46 -9.68
C THR A 377 29.70 -16.57 -8.81
N GLN A 378 29.18 -16.03 -7.70
CA GLN A 378 30.03 -15.33 -6.73
C GLN A 378 29.57 -15.63 -5.31
N ARG A 379 30.37 -16.38 -4.59
CA ARG A 379 30.27 -16.58 -3.14
C ARG A 379 31.07 -15.49 -2.47
N THR A 380 30.43 -14.55 -1.80
CA THR A 380 31.10 -13.71 -0.83
C THR A 380 30.96 -14.39 0.53
N PHE A 381 32.00 -15.15 0.92
CA PHE A 381 32.05 -15.77 2.23
C PHE A 381 32.52 -14.75 3.27
N TRP A 382 31.81 -14.69 4.37
CA TRP A 382 32.21 -14.00 5.57
C TRP A 382 32.74 -15.00 6.58
N ARG A 383 33.95 -14.90 6.95
CA ARG A 383 34.51 -15.51 8.16
C ARG A 383 34.73 -14.48 9.23
#